data_60cd8f2f4bf3baaa598b999f5f24c5e4
#
_entry.id   60cd8f2f4bf3baaa598b999f5f24c5e4
#
_cell.length_a   1.000
_cell.length_b   1.000
_cell.length_c   1.000
_cell.angle_alpha   90.00
_cell.angle_beta   90.00
_cell.angle_gamma   90.00
#
_symmetry.space_group_name_H-M   'P 1'
#
loop_
_entity.id
_entity.type
_entity.pdbx_description
1 polymer ?
#
loop_
_entity_poly.entity_id
_entity_poly.type
_entity_poly.pdbx_seq_one_letter_code
_entity_poly.pdbx_strand_id
1 'polypeptide(L)'
;SLVGSEMCIRDRQYPGERTAAVVIDNAASSTTQWGIGSASVVLEALTESGQPTSLCLAYPSVSAMPTVGPVTLGQDLYWRLLSGQEVLPIQRGAGQFARNYLDYYNLRAVDALEVGRNAFSCDDVWSGAPLWHTSGAEVASVLGSLNLSGALGDHGSSASSSASTAEDSSAISALPALLPQAKEPRLPEPGSRDAEQVQINFAPQSTTGFAYDAASGTYGMLRADGTAQLDANTGAQAQFDNLLVLYSASSLRDDGTTLDYDLSLGGGVWLNGSQLWHITWTQGTDSTFAFYDADGRPLTIRTGRSYIALVSSVTGQELTVLDSAGQNVLN
;
A
#
# COMPACT_ATOMS: atom_id res chain seq x y z
N SER A 1 -20.34 -20.89 26.12
CA SER A 1 -20.51 -20.44 24.74
C SER A 1 -19.51 -19.34 24.47
N LEU A 2 -18.32 -19.75 24.05
CA LEU A 2 -17.24 -18.89 23.61
C LEU A 2 -17.47 -18.59 22.13
N VAL A 3 -18.13 -17.50 21.84
CA VAL A 3 -17.98 -16.84 20.54
C VAL A 3 -16.76 -15.95 20.68
N GLY A 4 -15.60 -16.51 20.34
CA GLY A 4 -14.40 -15.76 20.15
C GLY A 4 -14.68 -14.74 19.05
N SER A 5 -14.64 -13.47 19.38
CA SER A 5 -14.53 -12.42 18.39
C SER A 5 -13.25 -12.68 17.62
N GLU A 6 -13.35 -13.23 16.43
CA GLU A 6 -12.33 -13.05 15.41
C GLU A 6 -12.31 -11.56 15.08
N MET A 7 -11.63 -10.82 15.95
CA MET A 7 -11.26 -9.46 15.68
C MET A 7 -10.24 -9.56 14.54
N CYS A 8 -10.67 -9.17 13.36
CA CYS A 8 -9.87 -9.22 12.15
C CYS A 8 -8.48 -8.70 12.45
N ILE A 9 -7.48 -9.56 12.32
CA ILE A 9 -6.04 -9.26 12.43
C ILE A 9 -5.62 -8.13 11.47
N ARG A 10 -6.52 -7.75 10.57
CA ARG A 10 -6.31 -6.87 9.43
C ARG A 10 -6.25 -5.36 9.75
N ASP A 11 -6.73 -4.93 10.91
CA ASP A 11 -6.78 -3.50 11.29
C ASP A 11 -6.02 -3.18 12.56
N ARG A 12 -5.19 -4.09 13.04
CA ARG A 12 -4.36 -3.82 14.20
C ARG A 12 -3.10 -3.11 13.76
N GLN A 13 -3.08 -1.79 13.88
CA GLN A 13 -1.85 -1.14 14.26
C GLN A 13 -1.49 -1.68 15.65
N TYR A 14 -0.35 -2.33 15.76
CA TYR A 14 0.15 -2.71 17.08
C TYR A 14 0.49 -1.43 17.82
N PRO A 15 -0.15 -1.15 18.99
CA PRO A 15 0.12 0.08 19.71
C PRO A 15 1.62 0.23 19.97
N GLY A 16 2.18 1.37 19.59
CA GLY A 16 3.59 1.66 19.79
C GLY A 16 4.54 1.17 18.71
N GLU A 17 4.06 0.57 17.61
CA GLU A 17 4.90 0.11 16.49
C GLU A 17 4.68 0.94 15.23
N ARG A 18 5.77 1.11 14.46
CA ARG A 18 5.76 1.82 13.17
C ARG A 18 5.21 0.92 12.07
N THR A 19 4.46 1.50 11.16
CA THR A 19 4.05 0.82 9.91
C THR A 19 5.27 0.45 9.09
N ALA A 20 5.45 -0.83 8.77
CA ALA A 20 6.48 -1.29 7.85
C ALA A 20 5.95 -1.26 6.42
N ALA A 21 6.66 -0.60 5.51
CA ALA A 21 6.24 -0.49 4.11
C ALA A 21 7.37 -0.90 3.17
N VAL A 22 7.08 -1.86 2.30
CA VAL A 22 8.05 -2.46 1.38
C VAL A 22 7.61 -2.21 -0.05
N VAL A 23 8.51 -1.67 -0.87
CA VAL A 23 8.25 -1.54 -2.31
C VAL A 23 8.72 -2.79 -3.04
N ILE A 24 7.80 -3.44 -3.74
CA ILE A 24 8.08 -4.64 -4.52
C ILE A 24 7.86 -4.41 -6.02
N ASP A 25 8.59 -5.15 -6.84
CA ASP A 25 8.46 -5.11 -8.29
C ASP A 25 7.14 -5.72 -8.75
N ASN A 26 6.47 -5.07 -9.69
CA ASN A 26 5.23 -5.53 -10.31
C ASN A 26 5.32 -5.62 -11.85
N ALA A 27 6.53 -5.73 -12.40
CA ALA A 27 6.71 -5.97 -13.81
C ALA A 27 6.06 -7.30 -14.24
N ALA A 28 5.63 -7.41 -15.50
CA ALA A 28 5.03 -8.63 -16.02
C ALA A 28 5.95 -9.86 -15.90
N SER A 29 7.26 -9.65 -15.87
CA SER A 29 8.27 -10.70 -15.64
C SER A 29 8.42 -11.11 -14.18
N SER A 30 7.94 -10.30 -13.23
CA SER A 30 7.96 -10.61 -11.78
C SER A 30 6.83 -11.57 -11.43
N THR A 31 6.99 -12.84 -11.81
CA THR A 31 5.95 -13.86 -11.59
C THR A 31 5.96 -14.41 -10.17
N THR A 32 7.08 -14.27 -9.45
CA THR A 32 7.19 -14.67 -8.04
C THR A 32 7.14 -13.42 -7.17
N GLN A 33 6.12 -13.32 -6.33
CA GLN A 33 5.95 -12.23 -5.37
C GLN A 33 5.61 -12.81 -4.00
N TRP A 34 6.22 -12.26 -2.95
CA TRP A 34 5.97 -12.66 -1.56
C TRP A 34 5.32 -11.51 -0.79
N GLY A 35 4.35 -11.85 0.06
CA GLY A 35 3.78 -10.93 1.04
C GLY A 35 2.54 -10.16 0.58
N ILE A 36 2.19 -10.20 -0.70
CA ILE A 36 1.05 -9.46 -1.24
C ILE A 36 -0.30 -9.93 -0.66
N GLY A 37 -0.39 -11.17 -0.21
CA GLY A 37 -1.61 -11.75 0.34
C GLY A 37 -1.89 -11.38 1.80
N SER A 38 -0.95 -10.75 2.51
CA SER A 38 -1.06 -10.46 3.96
C SER A 38 -0.86 -9.00 4.34
N ALA A 39 -0.43 -8.14 3.43
CA ALA A 39 -0.34 -6.71 3.69
C ALA A 39 -1.72 -6.13 4.03
N SER A 40 -1.79 -5.23 5.02
CA SER A 40 -3.04 -4.57 5.40
C SER A 40 -3.53 -3.64 4.30
N VAL A 41 -2.59 -2.94 3.66
CA VAL A 41 -2.83 -2.03 2.53
C VAL A 41 -1.79 -2.31 1.45
N VAL A 42 -2.25 -2.36 0.20
CA VAL A 42 -1.40 -2.40 -0.99
C VAL A 42 -1.65 -1.13 -1.79
N LEU A 43 -0.59 -0.37 -2.02
CA LEU A 43 -0.63 0.84 -2.86
C LEU A 43 -0.02 0.53 -4.23
N GLU A 44 -0.62 1.03 -5.29
CA GLU A 44 -0.09 0.92 -6.64
C GLU A 44 -0.25 2.23 -7.40
N ALA A 45 0.80 2.65 -8.07
CA ALA A 45 0.78 3.80 -8.98
C ALA A 45 1.86 3.67 -10.06
N LEU A 46 1.66 4.33 -11.18
CA LEU A 46 2.73 4.55 -12.13
C LEU A 46 3.60 5.71 -11.64
N THR A 47 4.81 5.39 -11.20
CA THR A 47 5.73 6.39 -10.65
C THR A 47 6.71 6.93 -11.67
N GLU A 48 6.95 6.18 -12.74
CA GLU A 48 7.90 6.57 -13.79
C GLU A 48 7.35 6.19 -15.17
N SER A 49 7.36 7.16 -16.08
CA SER A 49 6.90 6.96 -17.45
C SER A 49 7.76 5.92 -18.18
N GLY A 50 7.11 4.99 -18.88
CA GLY A 50 7.79 3.92 -19.63
C GLY A 50 8.28 2.75 -18.77
N GLN A 51 8.07 2.80 -17.45
CA GLN A 51 8.37 1.70 -16.53
C GLN A 51 7.10 0.97 -16.09
N PRO A 52 7.19 -0.28 -15.64
CA PRO A 52 6.07 -0.93 -14.97
C PRO A 52 5.75 -0.24 -13.63
N THR A 53 4.54 -0.47 -13.13
CA THR A 53 4.20 -0.09 -11.75
C THR A 53 5.03 -0.90 -10.76
N SER A 54 5.17 -0.35 -9.56
CA SER A 54 5.56 -1.09 -8.36
C SER A 54 4.38 -1.16 -7.39
N LEU A 55 4.48 -2.04 -6.40
CA LEU A 55 3.52 -2.14 -5.30
C LEU A 55 4.20 -1.72 -4.00
N CYS A 56 3.50 -0.96 -3.17
CA CYS A 56 3.94 -0.71 -1.81
C CYS A 56 3.05 -1.53 -0.85
N LEU A 57 3.66 -2.48 -0.16
CA LEU A 57 3.00 -3.35 0.81
C LEU A 57 3.16 -2.77 2.20
N ALA A 58 2.07 -2.37 2.84
CA ALA A 58 2.09 -1.80 4.18
C ALA A 58 1.57 -2.81 5.21
N TYR A 59 2.37 -3.00 6.26
CA TYR A 59 2.08 -3.87 7.40
C TYR A 59 1.98 -3.05 8.68
N PRO A 60 1.13 -3.43 9.64
CA PRO A 60 0.94 -2.65 10.86
C PRO A 60 2.22 -2.54 11.72
N SER A 61 3.17 -3.46 11.52
CA SER A 61 4.45 -3.46 12.21
C SER A 61 5.49 -4.31 11.48
N VAL A 62 6.76 -4.19 11.87
CA VAL A 62 7.84 -5.08 11.42
C VAL A 62 7.55 -6.53 11.82
N SER A 63 7.01 -6.75 13.02
CA SER A 63 6.71 -8.11 13.52
C SER A 63 5.58 -8.79 12.74
N ALA A 64 4.69 -8.03 12.11
CA ALA A 64 3.60 -8.55 11.28
C ALA A 64 4.04 -8.87 9.84
N MET A 65 5.26 -8.51 9.47
CA MET A 65 5.74 -8.66 8.10
C MET A 65 6.26 -10.08 7.84
N PRO A 66 5.68 -10.83 6.88
CA PRO A 66 6.19 -12.13 6.45
C PRO A 66 7.42 -11.96 5.56
N THR A 67 7.80 -12.98 4.82
CA THR A 67 8.71 -12.81 3.67
C THR A 67 8.04 -11.91 2.63
N VAL A 68 8.77 -10.88 2.18
CA VAL A 68 8.28 -9.89 1.23
C VAL A 68 9.30 -9.63 0.12
N GLY A 69 8.84 -9.59 -1.10
CA GLY A 69 9.65 -9.29 -2.28
C GLY A 69 8.95 -9.62 -3.61
N PRO A 70 9.64 -9.41 -4.74
CA PRO A 70 11.00 -8.87 -4.92
C PRO A 70 11.10 -7.40 -4.54
N VAL A 71 11.98 -7.07 -3.62
CA VAL A 71 12.16 -5.68 -3.16
C VAL A 71 12.84 -4.87 -4.25
N THR A 72 12.27 -3.71 -4.56
CA THR A 72 12.74 -2.80 -5.59
C THR A 72 12.96 -1.37 -5.08
N LEU A 73 13.11 -0.42 -5.99
CA LEU A 73 13.39 0.99 -5.69
C LEU A 73 12.31 1.63 -4.82
N GLY A 74 12.73 2.30 -3.77
CA GLY A 74 11.87 3.18 -2.98
C GLY A 74 11.36 4.34 -3.82
N GLN A 75 10.10 4.72 -3.58
CA GLN A 75 9.39 5.78 -4.28
C GLN A 75 8.86 6.80 -3.27
N ASP A 76 9.18 8.08 -3.46
CA ASP A 76 8.70 9.13 -2.56
C ASP A 76 7.19 9.25 -2.53
N LEU A 77 6.50 8.93 -3.63
CA LEU A 77 5.05 8.89 -3.68
C LEU A 77 4.46 8.01 -2.57
N TYR A 78 5.00 6.80 -2.39
CA TYR A 78 4.52 5.89 -1.36
C TYR A 78 4.84 6.39 0.05
N TRP A 79 6.03 6.95 0.24
CA TRP A 79 6.43 7.52 1.54
C TRP A 79 5.58 8.74 1.91
N ARG A 80 5.22 9.55 0.94
CA ARG A 80 4.31 10.69 1.12
C ARG A 80 2.90 10.24 1.47
N LEU A 81 2.37 9.21 0.80
CA LEU A 81 1.05 8.63 1.09
C LEU A 81 0.97 8.04 2.50
N LEU A 82 2.08 7.56 3.03
CA LEU A 82 2.16 6.90 4.34
C LEU A 82 2.82 7.77 5.43
N SER A 83 3.10 9.04 5.17
CA SER A 83 3.89 9.89 6.07
C SER A 83 3.27 10.02 7.47
N GLY A 84 1.94 10.11 7.56
CA GLY A 84 1.23 10.16 8.84
C GLY A 84 1.22 8.86 9.64
N GLN A 85 1.74 7.77 9.08
CA GLN A 85 1.81 6.46 9.72
C GLN A 85 3.17 6.19 10.40
N GLU A 86 4.05 7.19 10.50
CA GLU A 86 5.43 7.00 10.95
C GLU A 86 6.11 5.81 10.27
N VAL A 87 5.99 5.74 8.96
CA VAL A 87 6.42 4.60 8.17
C VAL A 87 7.90 4.28 8.36
N LEU A 88 8.22 2.99 8.44
CA LEU A 88 9.57 2.46 8.24
C LEU A 88 9.71 2.01 6.79
N PRO A 89 10.39 2.78 5.93
CA PRO A 89 10.58 2.40 4.54
C PRO A 89 11.55 1.24 4.39
N ILE A 90 11.19 0.27 3.57
CA ILE A 90 12.05 -0.87 3.22
C ILE A 90 12.13 -0.94 1.71
N GLN A 91 13.36 -0.89 1.18
CA GLN A 91 13.60 -0.69 -0.24
C GLN A 91 14.92 -1.33 -0.69
N ARG A 92 15.13 -1.40 -2.00
CA ARG A 92 16.42 -1.72 -2.61
C ARG A 92 16.85 -0.58 -3.51
N GLY A 93 17.57 0.38 -2.93
CA GLY A 93 17.88 1.65 -3.56
C GLY A 93 16.69 2.59 -3.63
N ALA A 94 16.93 3.80 -4.08
CA ALA A 94 15.92 4.82 -4.27
C ALA A 94 16.29 5.72 -5.45
N GLY A 95 15.29 6.19 -6.18
CA GLY A 95 15.44 7.25 -7.16
C GLY A 95 15.82 8.57 -6.50
N GLN A 96 16.23 9.56 -7.30
CA GLN A 96 16.66 10.87 -6.79
C GLN A 96 15.62 11.53 -5.88
N PHE A 97 14.37 11.54 -6.30
CA PHE A 97 13.29 12.18 -5.52
C PHE A 97 13.01 11.45 -4.20
N ALA A 98 13.07 10.13 -4.21
CA ALA A 98 12.91 9.35 -2.99
C ALA A 98 14.06 9.59 -2.01
N ARG A 99 15.32 9.66 -2.48
CA ARG A 99 16.46 10.03 -1.64
C ARG A 99 16.30 11.42 -1.07
N ASN A 100 15.96 12.41 -1.90
CA ASN A 100 15.74 13.77 -1.46
C ASN A 100 14.64 13.87 -0.40
N TYR A 101 13.56 13.11 -0.56
CA TYR A 101 12.47 13.06 0.42
C TYR A 101 12.92 12.49 1.77
N LEU A 102 13.62 11.35 1.74
CA LEU A 102 14.16 10.71 2.94
C LEU A 102 15.13 11.64 3.67
N ASP A 103 16.05 12.29 2.94
CA ASP A 103 17.02 13.21 3.51
C ASP A 103 16.35 14.45 4.10
N TYR A 104 15.40 15.05 3.39
CA TYR A 104 14.70 16.26 3.82
C TYR A 104 13.93 16.06 5.14
N TYR A 105 13.27 14.91 5.27
CA TYR A 105 12.49 14.57 6.47
C TYR A 105 13.29 13.79 7.51
N ASN A 106 14.60 13.60 7.29
CA ASN A 106 15.46 12.77 8.14
C ASN A 106 14.83 11.38 8.41
N LEU A 107 14.23 10.80 7.37
CA LEU A 107 13.58 9.51 7.40
C LEU A 107 14.54 8.46 6.85
N ARG A 108 15.01 7.57 7.70
CA ARG A 108 15.93 6.52 7.30
C ARG A 108 15.18 5.26 6.86
N ALA A 109 15.59 4.68 5.74
CA ALA A 109 15.08 3.42 5.23
C ALA A 109 15.97 2.25 5.64
N VAL A 110 15.39 1.04 5.69
CA VAL A 110 16.14 -0.21 5.61
C VAL A 110 16.37 -0.50 4.13
N ASP A 111 17.58 -0.28 3.66
CA ASP A 111 17.91 -0.36 2.24
C ASP A 111 18.84 -1.55 1.96
N ALA A 112 18.42 -2.42 1.04
CA ALA A 112 19.19 -3.61 0.67
C ALA A 112 20.57 -3.26 0.06
N LEU A 113 20.74 -2.08 -0.54
CA LEU A 113 22.05 -1.62 -1.04
C LEU A 113 23.00 -1.23 0.11
N GLU A 114 22.46 -0.88 1.27
CA GLU A 114 23.26 -0.55 2.46
C GLU A 114 23.58 -1.80 3.29
N VAL A 115 22.53 -2.56 3.65
CA VAL A 115 22.66 -3.67 4.60
C VAL A 115 22.96 -5.02 3.93
N GLY A 116 22.67 -5.14 2.65
CA GLY A 116 22.94 -6.34 1.86
C GLY A 116 22.34 -7.60 2.48
N ARG A 117 23.11 -8.67 2.49
CA ARG A 117 22.70 -9.98 3.00
C ARG A 117 22.59 -10.07 4.54
N ASN A 118 22.80 -8.98 5.25
CA ASN A 118 22.54 -8.94 6.69
C ASN A 118 21.02 -8.91 7.02
N ALA A 119 20.20 -8.40 6.08
CA ALA A 119 18.75 -8.35 6.26
C ALA A 119 17.97 -8.76 5.00
N PHE A 120 18.64 -9.08 3.91
CA PHE A 120 17.99 -9.50 2.67
C PHE A 120 18.60 -10.78 2.16
N SER A 121 17.76 -11.65 1.65
CA SER A 121 18.15 -12.82 0.88
C SER A 121 17.94 -12.55 -0.61
N CYS A 122 18.65 -13.27 -1.45
CA CYS A 122 18.54 -13.14 -2.89
C CYS A 122 18.48 -14.53 -3.52
N ASP A 123 17.39 -14.81 -4.20
CA ASP A 123 17.24 -16.01 -4.99
C ASP A 123 17.81 -15.74 -6.38
N ASP A 124 18.84 -16.50 -6.75
CA ASP A 124 19.39 -16.47 -8.10
C ASP A 124 18.43 -17.21 -9.03
N VAL A 125 17.80 -16.47 -9.94
CA VAL A 125 16.98 -17.05 -10.99
C VAL A 125 17.88 -17.34 -12.18
N TRP A 126 17.97 -18.61 -12.59
CA TRP A 126 18.85 -19.07 -13.68
C TRP A 126 18.75 -18.29 -14.99
N SER A 127 17.66 -17.54 -15.19
CA SER A 127 17.38 -16.78 -16.43
C SER A 127 16.77 -15.41 -16.23
N GLY A 128 16.84 -14.82 -15.03
CA GLY A 128 16.18 -13.56 -14.72
C GLY A 128 16.96 -12.67 -13.79
N ALA A 129 16.37 -11.51 -13.44
CA ALA A 129 16.93 -10.62 -12.42
C ALA A 129 16.90 -11.30 -11.05
N PRO A 130 17.92 -11.08 -10.19
CA PRO A 130 17.94 -11.60 -8.83
C PRO A 130 16.71 -11.15 -8.03
N LEU A 131 16.07 -12.09 -7.32
CA LEU A 131 14.88 -11.81 -6.52
C LEU A 131 15.29 -11.52 -5.07
N TRP A 132 15.43 -10.23 -4.76
CA TRP A 132 15.74 -9.78 -3.40
C TRP A 132 14.47 -9.78 -2.54
N HIS A 133 14.53 -10.45 -1.39
CA HIS A 133 13.45 -10.49 -0.42
C HIS A 133 13.95 -10.33 1.01
N THR A 134 13.04 -9.98 1.91
CA THR A 134 13.31 -9.82 3.33
C THR A 134 12.12 -10.31 4.14
N SER A 135 12.24 -10.32 5.45
CA SER A 135 11.15 -10.62 6.38
C SER A 135 11.20 -9.71 7.60
N GLY A 136 10.15 -9.70 8.40
CA GLY A 136 10.12 -8.95 9.64
C GLY A 136 11.25 -9.30 10.59
N ALA A 137 11.60 -10.58 10.71
CA ALA A 137 12.71 -11.02 11.54
C ALA A 137 14.07 -10.52 11.03
N GLU A 138 14.28 -10.57 9.71
CA GLU A 138 15.52 -10.07 9.09
C GLU A 138 15.65 -8.57 9.22
N VAL A 139 14.58 -7.81 8.97
CA VAL A 139 14.55 -6.35 9.18
C VAL A 139 14.82 -6.00 10.65
N ALA A 140 14.14 -6.67 11.58
CA ALA A 140 14.34 -6.43 13.02
C ALA A 140 15.79 -6.63 13.46
N SER A 141 16.50 -7.59 12.85
CA SER A 141 17.89 -7.92 13.20
C SER A 141 18.90 -6.80 12.90
N VAL A 142 18.59 -5.88 11.99
CA VAL A 142 19.48 -4.79 11.58
C VAL A 142 19.09 -3.42 12.11
N LEU A 143 17.91 -3.27 12.71
CA LEU A 143 17.42 -1.96 13.16
C LEU A 143 18.40 -1.29 14.14
N GLY A 144 18.91 -2.02 15.10
CA GLY A 144 19.87 -1.51 16.09
C GLY A 144 21.17 -0.99 15.45
N SER A 145 21.70 -1.70 14.45
CA SER A 145 22.93 -1.27 13.73
C SER A 145 22.70 -0.04 12.86
N LEU A 146 21.47 0.22 12.45
CA LEU A 146 21.07 1.40 11.68
C LEU A 146 20.63 2.57 12.59
N ASN A 147 20.68 2.41 13.91
CA ASN A 147 20.08 3.35 14.86
C ASN A 147 18.61 3.62 14.57
N LEU A 148 17.90 2.58 14.19
CA LEU A 148 16.46 2.60 13.93
C LEU A 148 15.70 1.80 14.99
N SER A 149 14.44 2.15 15.18
CA SER A 149 13.50 1.39 16.01
C SER A 149 12.24 1.09 15.22
N GLY A 150 11.63 -0.05 15.49
CA GLY A 150 10.27 -0.36 15.04
C GLY A 150 9.19 0.30 15.91
N ALA A 151 9.59 0.95 17.03
CA ALA A 151 8.68 1.64 17.92
C ALA A 151 8.32 3.04 17.42
N LEU A 152 7.11 3.50 17.77
CA LEU A 152 6.67 4.87 17.49
C LEU A 152 7.51 5.90 18.26
N GLY A 153 7.69 7.08 17.64
CA GLY A 153 8.41 8.20 18.26
C GLY A 153 9.92 8.14 18.16
N ASP A 154 10.49 7.08 17.56
CA ASP A 154 11.93 6.95 17.35
C ASP A 154 12.31 7.16 15.90
N HIS A 155 12.55 8.41 15.52
CA HIS A 155 12.93 8.80 14.15
C HIS A 155 14.43 8.73 13.88
N GLY A 156 15.20 7.98 14.68
CA GLY A 156 16.65 7.85 14.49
C GLY A 156 17.43 9.13 14.79
N SER A 157 16.92 9.98 15.66
CA SER A 157 17.71 11.07 16.26
C SER A 157 18.91 10.48 16.98
N SER A 158 20.09 10.93 16.63
CA SER A 158 21.31 10.63 17.38
C SER A 158 21.06 10.91 18.86
N ALA A 159 20.99 9.84 19.64
CA ALA A 159 20.73 9.91 21.06
C ALA A 159 21.86 10.69 21.76
N SER A 160 21.58 11.89 22.19
CA SER A 160 22.25 12.43 23.35
C SER A 160 21.59 11.79 24.59
N SER A 161 22.34 10.93 25.24
CA SER A 161 21.96 10.31 26.49
C SER A 161 21.64 11.37 27.55
N SER A 162 20.39 11.53 27.89
CA SER A 162 20.01 12.03 29.20
C SER A 162 18.90 11.15 29.74
N ALA A 163 19.27 10.35 30.72
CA ALA A 163 18.33 9.61 31.52
C ALA A 163 17.35 10.58 32.17
N SER A 164 16.08 10.51 31.76
CA SER A 164 14.99 11.06 32.58
C SER A 164 14.04 9.93 32.95
N THR A 165 13.85 9.86 34.23
CA THR A 165 13.03 8.98 35.02
C THR A 165 11.68 8.62 34.41
N ALA A 166 11.36 7.33 34.57
CA ALA A 166 10.05 6.75 34.29
C ALA A 166 8.95 7.52 35.06
N GLU A 167 8.11 8.20 34.33
CA GLU A 167 6.72 8.51 34.68
C GLU A 167 6.04 9.09 33.42
N ASP A 168 5.21 8.33 32.86
CA ASP A 168 4.05 8.56 32.00
C ASP A 168 3.99 7.67 30.75
N SER A 169 3.71 6.39 30.98
CA SER A 169 3.43 5.43 29.91
C SER A 169 1.97 5.47 29.41
N SER A 170 1.24 6.57 29.62
CA SER A 170 -0.20 6.62 29.36
C SER A 170 -0.63 7.41 28.11
N ALA A 171 0.29 7.85 27.27
CA ALA A 171 -0.05 8.60 26.07
C ALA A 171 0.75 8.15 24.84
N ILE A 172 0.75 6.86 24.54
CA ILE A 172 1.08 6.45 23.18
C ILE A 172 -0.15 6.81 22.34
N SER A 173 -0.07 7.95 21.69
CA SER A 173 -1.05 8.38 20.70
C SER A 173 -1.12 7.28 19.64
N ALA A 174 -2.23 6.54 19.59
CA ALA A 174 -2.46 5.64 18.46
C ALA A 174 -2.35 6.46 17.18
N LEU A 175 -1.53 6.03 16.21
CA LEU A 175 -1.50 6.68 14.91
C LEU A 175 -2.92 6.68 14.33
N PRO A 176 -3.36 7.77 13.71
CA PRO A 176 -4.64 7.78 13.03
C PRO A 176 -4.64 6.69 11.95
N ALA A 177 -5.74 5.98 11.81
CA ALA A 177 -5.87 4.97 10.78
C ALA A 177 -5.71 5.63 9.40
N LEU A 178 -4.94 5.01 8.50
CA LEU A 178 -4.76 5.53 7.13
C LEU A 178 -6.11 5.68 6.41
N LEU A 179 -7.02 4.74 6.63
CA LEU A 179 -8.34 4.70 6.02
C LEU A 179 -9.44 4.82 7.08
N PRO A 180 -10.52 5.58 6.83
CA PRO A 180 -11.67 5.67 7.72
C PRO A 180 -12.54 4.42 7.60
N GLN A 181 -12.20 3.39 8.35
CA GLN A 181 -12.88 2.08 8.34
C GLN A 181 -13.81 1.91 9.53
N ALA A 182 -14.93 1.21 9.31
CA ALA A 182 -15.86 0.82 10.37
C ALA A 182 -16.50 -0.55 10.07
N LYS A 183 -16.86 -1.29 11.13
CA LYS A 183 -17.63 -2.55 10.98
C LYS A 183 -19.00 -2.30 10.38
N GLU A 184 -19.65 -1.24 10.83
CA GLU A 184 -20.89 -0.72 10.28
C GLU A 184 -20.56 0.58 9.56
N PRO A 185 -20.26 0.51 8.25
CA PRO A 185 -19.79 1.67 7.53
C PRO A 185 -20.94 2.65 7.27
N ARG A 186 -20.60 3.93 7.21
CA ARG A 186 -21.50 4.94 6.69
C ARG A 186 -21.38 4.94 5.18
N LEU A 187 -22.33 4.31 4.52
CA LEU A 187 -22.39 4.17 3.07
C LEU A 187 -23.21 5.31 2.45
N PRO A 188 -22.89 5.71 1.21
CA PRO A 188 -23.78 6.57 0.43
C PRO A 188 -25.05 5.80 0.05
N GLU A 189 -26.17 6.50 -0.05
CA GLU A 189 -27.40 5.95 -0.62
C GLU A 189 -27.36 5.97 -2.15
N PRO A 190 -28.06 5.04 -2.79
CA PRO A 190 -27.71 3.64 -2.88
C PRO A 190 -26.65 3.47 -3.97
N GLY A 191 -25.54 2.92 -3.60
CA GLY A 191 -24.62 2.54 -4.63
C GLY A 191 -24.84 1.09 -5.00
N SER A 192 -25.70 0.74 -5.84
CA SER A 192 -25.78 -0.62 -6.30
C SER A 192 -25.61 -0.71 -7.80
N ARG A 193 -24.37 -0.69 -8.22
CA ARG A 193 -24.03 -1.23 -9.51
C ARG A 193 -23.24 -2.50 -9.25
N ASP A 194 -23.65 -3.56 -9.89
CA ASP A 194 -22.98 -4.84 -9.89
C ASP A 194 -21.58 -4.64 -10.51
N ALA A 195 -20.54 -4.84 -9.73
CA ALA A 195 -19.16 -4.59 -10.15
C ALA A 195 -18.34 -5.87 -9.98
N GLU A 196 -18.31 -6.68 -11.03
CA GLU A 196 -17.74 -8.03 -11.02
C GLU A 196 -16.29 -8.07 -11.49
N GLN A 197 -15.94 -7.24 -12.47
CA GLN A 197 -14.59 -7.19 -13.04
C GLN A 197 -14.05 -5.76 -13.03
N VAL A 198 -12.80 -5.63 -12.63
CA VAL A 198 -12.11 -4.35 -12.55
C VAL A 198 -10.81 -4.45 -13.31
N GLN A 199 -10.51 -3.44 -14.12
CA GLN A 199 -9.24 -3.34 -14.82
C GLN A 199 -8.71 -1.92 -14.74
N ILE A 200 -7.46 -1.78 -14.32
CA ILE A 200 -6.75 -0.51 -14.21
C ILE A 200 -5.57 -0.54 -15.17
N ASN A 201 -5.62 0.30 -16.18
CA ASN A 201 -4.54 0.49 -17.13
C ASN A 201 -3.69 1.68 -16.71
N PHE A 202 -2.52 1.43 -16.13
CA PHE A 202 -1.56 2.47 -15.77
C PHE A 202 -0.67 2.88 -16.95
N ALA A 203 -0.33 1.89 -17.79
CA ALA A 203 0.48 2.04 -18.99
C ALA A 203 0.22 0.84 -19.91
N PRO A 204 0.63 0.86 -21.19
CA PRO A 204 0.38 -0.24 -22.12
C PRO A 204 0.85 -1.61 -21.61
N GLN A 205 1.91 -1.66 -20.81
CA GLN A 205 2.47 -2.90 -20.24
C GLN A 205 2.20 -3.07 -18.73
N SER A 206 1.39 -2.20 -18.13
CA SER A 206 1.09 -2.22 -16.70
C SER A 206 -0.41 -2.13 -16.49
N THR A 207 -1.03 -3.29 -16.41
CA THR A 207 -2.45 -3.44 -16.17
C THR A 207 -2.65 -4.33 -14.94
N THR A 208 -3.48 -3.89 -14.01
CA THR A 208 -3.89 -4.66 -12.85
C THR A 208 -5.37 -4.94 -12.92
N GLY A 209 -5.76 -6.19 -12.75
CA GLY A 209 -7.14 -6.63 -12.79
C GLY A 209 -7.62 -7.17 -11.46
N PHE A 210 -8.95 -7.22 -11.30
CA PHE A 210 -9.62 -7.88 -10.18
C PHE A 210 -10.90 -8.56 -10.68
N ALA A 211 -11.22 -9.70 -10.08
CA ALA A 211 -12.50 -10.37 -10.26
C ALA A 211 -13.13 -10.59 -8.88
N TYR A 212 -14.42 -10.28 -8.78
CA TYR A 212 -15.17 -10.51 -7.55
C TYR A 212 -15.44 -12.00 -7.37
N ASP A 213 -15.17 -12.49 -6.18
CA ASP A 213 -15.52 -13.85 -5.74
C ASP A 213 -16.66 -13.79 -4.71
N ALA A 214 -17.85 -14.18 -5.12
CA ALA A 214 -19.02 -14.17 -4.28
C ALA A 214 -18.93 -15.14 -3.09
N ALA A 215 -18.10 -16.20 -3.18
CA ALA A 215 -17.92 -17.15 -2.11
C ALA A 215 -17.13 -16.57 -0.93
N SER A 216 -16.12 -15.77 -1.22
CA SER A 216 -15.29 -15.08 -0.20
C SER A 216 -15.78 -13.66 0.08
N GLY A 217 -16.58 -13.06 -0.82
CA GLY A 217 -16.99 -11.67 -0.73
C GLY A 217 -15.84 -10.67 -1.01
N THR A 218 -14.79 -11.11 -1.70
CA THR A 218 -13.58 -10.33 -1.95
C THR A 218 -13.25 -10.23 -3.44
N TYR A 219 -12.34 -9.34 -3.78
CA TYR A 219 -11.80 -9.19 -5.12
C TYR A 219 -10.44 -9.90 -5.21
N GLY A 220 -10.34 -10.91 -6.08
CA GLY A 220 -9.09 -11.59 -6.39
C GLY A 220 -8.28 -10.80 -7.42
N MET A 221 -7.01 -10.53 -7.09
CA MET A 221 -6.11 -9.77 -7.93
C MET A 221 -5.63 -10.59 -9.13
N LEU A 222 -5.61 -9.97 -10.31
CA LEU A 222 -5.21 -10.56 -11.58
C LEU A 222 -4.03 -9.81 -12.18
N ARG A 223 -3.14 -10.54 -12.81
CA ARG A 223 -2.05 -9.99 -13.63
C ARG A 223 -2.58 -9.48 -14.96
N ALA A 224 -1.73 -8.76 -15.69
CA ALA A 224 -2.09 -8.19 -17.01
C ALA A 224 -2.55 -9.25 -18.04
N ASP A 225 -2.07 -10.48 -17.92
CA ASP A 225 -2.48 -11.61 -18.78
C ASP A 225 -3.76 -12.31 -18.31
N GLY A 226 -4.41 -11.82 -17.26
CA GLY A 226 -5.63 -12.38 -16.68
C GLY A 226 -5.40 -13.55 -15.73
N THR A 227 -4.16 -13.97 -15.47
CA THR A 227 -3.86 -15.01 -14.48
C THR A 227 -3.92 -14.46 -13.06
N ALA A 228 -4.19 -15.33 -12.09
CA ALA A 228 -4.22 -14.97 -10.68
C ALA A 228 -2.86 -14.45 -10.20
N GLN A 229 -2.87 -13.32 -9.48
CA GLN A 229 -1.67 -12.81 -8.81
C GLN A 229 -1.51 -13.50 -7.47
N LEU A 230 -0.49 -14.36 -7.37
CA LEU A 230 -0.31 -15.27 -6.24
C LEU A 230 0.70 -14.71 -5.24
N ASP A 231 0.46 -14.98 -3.95
CA ASP A 231 1.46 -14.82 -2.91
C ASP A 231 2.27 -16.13 -2.79
N ALA A 232 3.57 -16.04 -3.06
CA ALA A 232 4.45 -17.21 -3.01
C ALA A 232 4.62 -17.81 -1.60
N ASN A 233 4.29 -17.05 -0.54
CA ASN A 233 4.29 -17.59 0.83
C ASN A 233 3.20 -18.67 1.04
N THR A 234 2.09 -18.55 0.35
CA THR A 234 0.90 -19.40 0.56
C THR A 234 0.47 -20.16 -0.69
N GLY A 235 0.89 -19.71 -1.87
CA GLY A 235 0.39 -20.18 -3.15
C GLY A 235 -1.04 -19.70 -3.46
N ALA A 236 -1.65 -18.89 -2.59
CA ALA A 236 -3.00 -18.37 -2.77
C ALA A 236 -3.01 -17.05 -3.54
N GLN A 237 -4.11 -16.79 -4.24
CA GLN A 237 -4.36 -15.52 -4.90
C GLN A 237 -4.52 -14.40 -3.87
N ALA A 238 -3.89 -13.26 -4.14
CA ALA A 238 -4.09 -12.06 -3.34
C ALA A 238 -5.54 -11.57 -3.47
N GLN A 239 -6.19 -11.35 -2.34
CA GLN A 239 -7.60 -10.95 -2.27
C GLN A 239 -7.76 -9.74 -1.38
N PHE A 240 -8.72 -8.86 -1.74
CA PHE A 240 -8.98 -7.60 -1.05
C PHE A 240 -10.48 -7.44 -0.78
N ASP A 241 -10.80 -6.94 0.41
CA ASP A 241 -12.16 -6.56 0.78
C ASP A 241 -12.56 -5.25 0.12
N ASN A 242 -11.62 -4.29 0.03
CA ASN A 242 -11.83 -2.97 -0.54
C ASN A 242 -10.89 -2.72 -1.70
N LEU A 243 -11.44 -2.18 -2.78
CA LEU A 243 -10.67 -1.55 -3.84
C LEU A 243 -10.98 -0.06 -3.86
N LEU A 244 -9.95 0.76 -3.78
CA LEU A 244 -10.02 2.21 -3.87
C LEU A 244 -9.23 2.66 -5.09
N VAL A 245 -9.88 3.23 -6.07
CA VAL A 245 -9.23 3.79 -7.25
C VAL A 245 -9.38 5.29 -7.17
N LEU A 246 -8.30 5.98 -6.83
CA LEU A 246 -8.26 7.41 -6.56
C LEU A 246 -7.68 8.15 -7.75
N TYR A 247 -8.42 9.09 -8.31
CA TYR A 247 -7.97 9.96 -9.39
C TYR A 247 -7.22 11.16 -8.82
N SER A 248 -6.08 11.45 -9.42
CA SER A 248 -5.25 12.59 -9.05
C SER A 248 -4.70 13.28 -10.29
N ALA A 249 -4.59 14.59 -10.24
CA ALA A 249 -3.82 15.32 -11.25
C ALA A 249 -2.34 14.94 -11.14
N SER A 250 -1.70 14.70 -12.26
CA SER A 250 -0.27 14.39 -12.33
C SER A 250 0.46 15.23 -13.35
N SER A 251 1.77 15.38 -13.14
CA SER A 251 2.69 16.02 -14.06
C SER A 251 4.03 15.30 -14.06
N LEU A 252 4.82 15.49 -15.12
CA LEU A 252 6.20 15.04 -15.10
C LEU A 252 7.06 16.01 -14.29
N ARG A 253 8.00 15.47 -13.53
CA ARG A 253 9.02 16.23 -12.82
C ARG A 253 10.14 16.66 -13.78
N ASP A 254 11.11 17.41 -13.27
CA ASP A 254 12.21 18.01 -14.06
C ASP A 254 13.09 16.98 -14.78
N ASP A 255 13.10 15.72 -14.32
CA ASP A 255 13.81 14.63 -15.01
C ASP A 255 13.10 14.16 -16.28
N GLY A 256 11.86 14.62 -16.52
CA GLY A 256 11.06 14.28 -17.68
C GLY A 256 10.49 12.85 -17.68
N THR A 257 10.68 12.08 -16.62
CA THR A 257 10.23 10.68 -16.51
C THR A 257 9.43 10.38 -15.27
N THR A 258 9.80 10.96 -14.12
CA THR A 258 9.12 10.72 -12.86
C THR A 258 7.80 11.49 -12.80
N LEU A 259 6.73 10.78 -12.44
CA LEU A 259 5.41 11.37 -12.23
C LEU A 259 5.28 11.91 -10.82
N ASP A 260 4.78 13.13 -10.71
CA ASP A 260 4.30 13.72 -9.47
C ASP A 260 2.77 13.75 -9.48
N TYR A 261 2.16 13.49 -8.33
CA TYR A 261 0.72 13.46 -8.16
C TYR A 261 0.29 14.48 -7.11
N ASP A 262 -0.84 15.14 -7.34
CA ASP A 262 -1.49 15.93 -6.30
C ASP A 262 -2.12 14.99 -5.27
N LEU A 263 -1.58 14.96 -4.06
CA LEU A 263 -2.06 14.11 -2.97
C LEU A 263 -3.06 14.83 -2.06
N SER A 264 -3.50 16.02 -2.39
CA SER A 264 -4.42 16.80 -1.53
C SER A 264 -5.86 16.33 -1.65
N LEU A 265 -6.34 16.13 -2.87
CA LEU A 265 -7.74 15.79 -3.14
C LEU A 265 -7.94 15.21 -4.55
N GLY A 266 -9.07 14.56 -4.75
CA GLY A 266 -9.51 14.08 -6.05
C GLY A 266 -10.86 13.37 -6.00
N GLY A 267 -11.31 12.93 -7.16
CA GLY A 267 -12.41 11.97 -7.28
C GLY A 267 -11.91 10.55 -7.21
N GLY A 268 -12.80 9.60 -7.19
CA GLY A 268 -12.46 8.18 -7.22
C GLY A 268 -13.67 7.28 -7.14
N VAL A 269 -13.38 5.99 -7.03
CA VAL A 269 -14.39 4.97 -6.76
C VAL A 269 -13.92 4.06 -5.63
N TRP A 270 -14.88 3.58 -4.87
CA TRP A 270 -14.71 2.52 -3.88
C TRP A 270 -15.55 1.33 -4.29
N LEU A 271 -14.94 0.13 -4.29
CA LEU A 271 -15.61 -1.13 -4.59
C LEU A 271 -15.50 -2.05 -3.38
N ASN A 272 -16.61 -2.66 -3.02
CA ASN A 272 -16.71 -3.63 -1.94
C ASN A 272 -17.96 -4.49 -2.13
N GLY A 273 -17.86 -5.81 -1.97
CA GLY A 273 -19.00 -6.71 -2.04
C GLY A 273 -19.75 -6.65 -3.38
N SER A 274 -19.06 -6.57 -4.51
CA SER A 274 -19.60 -6.37 -5.86
C SER A 274 -20.34 -5.04 -6.09
N GLN A 275 -20.22 -4.08 -5.19
CA GLN A 275 -20.84 -2.77 -5.32
C GLN A 275 -19.78 -1.70 -5.62
N LEU A 276 -20.18 -0.67 -6.34
CA LEU A 276 -19.35 0.48 -6.69
C LEU A 276 -20.00 1.76 -6.19
N TRP A 277 -19.21 2.61 -5.55
CA TRP A 277 -19.59 3.97 -5.15
C TRP A 277 -18.63 4.99 -5.73
N HIS A 278 -19.16 6.05 -6.31
CA HIS A 278 -18.37 7.23 -6.63
C HIS A 278 -18.13 8.05 -5.37
N ILE A 279 -16.87 8.42 -5.15
CA ILE A 279 -16.42 9.15 -3.99
C ILE A 279 -15.59 10.36 -4.40
N THR A 280 -15.45 11.30 -3.50
CA THR A 280 -14.32 12.23 -3.48
C THR A 280 -13.44 11.92 -2.29
N TRP A 281 -12.18 12.26 -2.38
CA TRP A 281 -11.22 12.01 -1.32
C TRP A 281 -10.36 13.23 -1.06
N THR A 282 -9.93 13.36 0.17
CA THR A 282 -8.86 14.27 0.60
C THR A 282 -7.87 13.49 1.44
N GLN A 283 -6.63 13.98 1.48
CA GLN A 283 -5.64 13.48 2.42
C GLN A 283 -5.27 14.59 3.39
N GLY A 284 -5.35 14.31 4.69
CA GLY A 284 -5.00 15.26 5.74
C GLY A 284 -3.49 15.50 5.82
N THR A 285 -3.10 16.46 6.63
CA THR A 285 -1.69 16.76 6.92
C THR A 285 -0.98 15.63 7.65
N ASP A 286 -1.74 14.76 8.31
CA ASP A 286 -1.30 13.54 8.96
C ASP A 286 -1.31 12.32 8.02
N SER A 287 -1.54 12.54 6.72
CA SER A 287 -1.66 11.53 5.67
C SER A 287 -2.79 10.51 5.86
N THR A 288 -3.84 10.85 6.61
CA THR A 288 -5.07 10.08 6.63
C THR A 288 -5.98 10.43 5.46
N PHE A 289 -6.64 9.42 4.89
CA PHE A 289 -7.66 9.66 3.88
C PHE A 289 -9.00 10.00 4.52
N ALA A 290 -9.71 10.93 3.91
CA ALA A 290 -11.13 11.17 4.16
C ALA A 290 -11.91 10.98 2.86
N PHE A 291 -13.03 10.28 2.94
CA PHE A 291 -13.89 10.00 1.80
C PHE A 291 -15.25 10.66 1.99
N TYR A 292 -15.84 11.09 0.89
CA TYR A 292 -17.10 11.80 0.86
C TYR A 292 -17.98 11.28 -0.28
N ASP A 293 -19.30 11.32 -0.09
CA ASP A 293 -20.28 11.07 -1.13
C ASP A 293 -20.45 12.29 -2.07
N ALA A 294 -21.35 12.17 -3.04
CA ALA A 294 -21.66 13.25 -3.99
C ALA A 294 -22.23 14.51 -3.34
N ASP A 295 -22.81 14.40 -2.16
CA ASP A 295 -23.35 15.52 -1.37
C ASP A 295 -22.32 16.09 -0.38
N GLY A 296 -21.08 15.58 -0.41
CA GLY A 296 -20.02 16.01 0.50
C GLY A 296 -20.14 15.47 1.92
N ARG A 297 -20.93 14.41 2.14
CA ARG A 297 -21.08 13.78 3.45
C ARG A 297 -19.92 12.81 3.69
N PRO A 298 -19.30 12.83 4.88
CA PRO A 298 -18.23 11.90 5.22
C PRO A 298 -18.67 10.44 5.15
N LEU A 299 -17.82 9.61 4.58
CA LEU A 299 -18.01 8.17 4.45
C LEU A 299 -16.99 7.43 5.30
N THR A 300 -17.38 6.25 5.80
CA THR A 300 -16.46 5.22 6.27
C THR A 300 -16.60 3.99 5.39
N ILE A 301 -15.50 3.35 5.06
CA ILE A 301 -15.48 2.12 4.29
C ILE A 301 -15.55 0.90 5.23
N ARG A 302 -15.82 -0.28 4.69
CA ARG A 302 -15.81 -1.52 5.47
C ARG A 302 -14.41 -1.89 5.90
N THR A 303 -14.30 -2.45 7.11
CA THR A 303 -13.03 -3.03 7.59
C THR A 303 -12.59 -4.17 6.68
N GLY A 304 -11.29 -4.30 6.50
CA GLY A 304 -10.66 -5.37 5.74
C GLY A 304 -9.41 -4.93 5.01
N ARG A 305 -8.82 -5.87 4.27
CA ARG A 305 -7.65 -5.58 3.44
C ARG A 305 -8.04 -4.66 2.28
N SER A 306 -7.23 -3.64 2.07
CA SER A 306 -7.51 -2.62 1.07
C SER A 306 -6.41 -2.54 0.02
N TYR A 307 -6.81 -2.44 -1.24
CA TYR A 307 -5.95 -2.06 -2.34
C TYR A 307 -6.29 -0.63 -2.76
N ILE A 308 -5.27 0.19 -2.93
CA ILE A 308 -5.40 1.60 -3.33
C ILE A 308 -4.59 1.83 -4.59
N ALA A 309 -5.25 2.14 -5.69
CA ALA A 309 -4.61 2.64 -6.90
C ALA A 309 -4.67 4.15 -6.94
N LEU A 310 -3.55 4.79 -7.22
CA LEU A 310 -3.53 6.20 -7.59
C LEU A 310 -3.42 6.30 -9.11
N VAL A 311 -4.43 6.86 -9.75
CA VAL A 311 -4.58 6.91 -11.20
C VAL A 311 -4.54 8.36 -11.67
N SER A 312 -3.70 8.66 -12.65
CA SER A 312 -3.64 10.01 -13.22
C SER A 312 -4.92 10.36 -13.96
N SER A 313 -5.49 11.51 -13.63
CA SER A 313 -6.64 12.08 -14.34
C SER A 313 -6.27 12.87 -15.62
N VAL A 314 -4.98 13.08 -15.87
CA VAL A 314 -4.46 13.88 -16.99
C VAL A 314 -3.68 13.08 -18.02
N THR A 315 -3.24 11.86 -17.70
CA THR A 315 -2.56 10.95 -18.64
C THR A 315 -3.53 9.87 -19.12
N GLY A 316 -3.13 9.04 -20.09
CA GLY A 316 -3.95 7.96 -20.63
C GLY A 316 -4.16 6.76 -19.69
N GLN A 317 -4.13 6.96 -18.38
CA GLN A 317 -4.48 5.93 -17.39
C GLN A 317 -6.00 5.79 -17.31
N GLU A 318 -6.50 4.57 -17.22
CA GLU A 318 -7.93 4.29 -17.32
C GLU A 318 -8.38 3.19 -16.38
N LEU A 319 -9.56 3.39 -15.79
CA LEU A 319 -10.30 2.39 -15.03
C LEU A 319 -11.47 1.88 -15.86
N THR A 320 -11.65 0.56 -15.90
CA THR A 320 -12.83 -0.11 -16.44
C THR A 320 -13.44 -0.99 -15.36
N VAL A 321 -14.74 -0.89 -15.16
CA VAL A 321 -15.48 -1.76 -14.25
C VAL A 321 -16.66 -2.36 -15.01
N LEU A 322 -16.75 -3.67 -15.01
CA LEU A 322 -17.81 -4.39 -15.72
C LEU A 322 -18.71 -5.13 -14.71
N ASP A 323 -20.00 -5.17 -15.05
CA ASP A 323 -20.97 -6.04 -14.35
C ASP A 323 -20.89 -7.50 -14.84
N SER A 324 -21.74 -8.37 -14.30
CA SER A 324 -21.85 -9.78 -14.67
C SER A 324 -22.23 -10.01 -16.13
N ALA A 325 -22.84 -9.01 -16.78
CA ALA A 325 -23.20 -9.05 -18.20
C ALA A 325 -22.11 -8.46 -19.11
N GLY A 326 -20.98 -8.01 -18.54
CA GLY A 326 -19.89 -7.38 -19.28
C GLY A 326 -20.15 -5.93 -19.68
N GLN A 327 -21.13 -5.27 -19.06
CA GLN A 327 -21.44 -3.86 -19.32
C GLN A 327 -20.58 -2.97 -18.41
N ASN A 328 -20.06 -1.87 -18.95
CA ASN A 328 -19.33 -0.89 -18.16
C ASN A 328 -20.29 -0.15 -17.21
N VAL A 329 -19.98 -0.13 -15.93
CA VAL A 329 -20.83 0.45 -14.88
C VAL A 329 -20.29 1.74 -14.28
N LEU A 330 -19.24 2.31 -14.85
CA LEU A 330 -18.66 3.57 -14.36
C LEU A 330 -19.50 4.80 -14.73
N ASN A 331 -20.39 4.72 -15.72
CA ASN A 331 -21.20 5.84 -16.22
C ASN A 331 -22.59 5.88 -15.60
#